data_17e907f442a5f784da69bb1916344aad
#
_entry.id   17e907f442a5f784da69bb1916344aad
#
_cell.length_a   1.000
_cell.length_b   1.000
_cell.length_c   1.000
_cell.angle_alpha   90.00
_cell.angle_beta   90.00
_cell.angle_gamma   90.00
#
_symmetry.space_group_name_H-M   'P 1'
#
loop_
_entity.id
_entity.type
_entity.pdbx_description
1 polymer ?
#
loop_
_entity_poly.entity_id
_entity_poly.type
_entity_poly.pdbx_seq_one_letter_code
_entity_poly.pdbx_strand_id
1 'polypeptide(L)'
;LEPSGFVFHLSRSGSTLIANSLQTAPGALVLSEPEILAEVLARAPSLLRDVFEVFGSSNYHTHMVVKWQSAMIVHAQRLAELFPATPLVVAYRDPADILAAHLFEDKPPCAAAYRPGDKLGEAAATHPGGSDEDAGRRCVARLAATMDAALALEDATFVDYSNLPGAIDDIAARFGLPTVNVSRVAGVDAKAGGAYKSLAATKRAALPEDLWAWAAPHLSPRYEALRRR
;
A
#
# COMPACT_ATOMS: atom_id res chain seq x y z
N LEU A 1 -7.32 -18.15 -12.91
CA LEU A 1 -7.17 -16.74 -13.33
C LEU A 1 -5.78 -16.26 -13.00
N GLU A 2 -5.10 -15.61 -13.95
CA GLU A 2 -3.94 -14.78 -13.63
C GLU A 2 -4.39 -13.44 -13.04
N PRO A 3 -3.57 -12.81 -12.18
CA PRO A 3 -3.90 -11.51 -11.62
C PRO A 3 -4.02 -10.43 -12.71
N SER A 4 -5.12 -9.69 -12.70
CA SER A 4 -5.38 -8.56 -13.59
C SER A 4 -4.63 -7.30 -13.14
N GLY A 5 -4.24 -7.21 -11.86
CA GLY A 5 -3.52 -6.07 -11.33
C GLY A 5 -3.09 -6.25 -9.88
N PHE A 6 -2.00 -5.56 -9.54
CA PHE A 6 -1.44 -5.51 -8.19
C PHE A 6 -1.52 -4.09 -7.63
N VAL A 7 -2.02 -3.95 -6.41
CA VAL A 7 -2.06 -2.68 -5.68
C VAL A 7 -1.13 -2.75 -4.49
N PHE A 8 -0.07 -1.96 -4.51
CA PHE A 8 0.79 -1.66 -3.38
C PHE A 8 0.47 -0.29 -2.79
N HIS A 9 0.94 -0.02 -1.60
CA HIS A 9 0.69 1.26 -0.95
C HIS A 9 1.69 1.56 0.17
N LEU A 10 1.89 2.84 0.44
CA LEU A 10 2.79 3.32 1.52
C LEU A 10 2.11 3.35 2.90
N SER A 11 1.08 2.53 3.10
CA SER A 11 0.19 2.60 4.27
C SER A 11 -0.62 3.91 4.34
N ARG A 12 -1.82 3.87 4.91
CA ARG A 12 -2.71 5.05 5.10
C ARG A 12 -2.87 5.96 3.86
N SER A 13 -2.66 5.43 2.66
CA SER A 13 -2.69 6.13 1.36
C SER A 13 -3.92 5.81 0.51
N GLY A 14 -5.02 5.36 1.11
CA GLY A 14 -6.30 5.18 0.41
C GLY A 14 -6.45 3.85 -0.34
N SER A 15 -5.51 2.91 -0.21
CA SER A 15 -5.57 1.60 -0.89
C SER A 15 -6.84 0.79 -0.59
N THR A 16 -7.45 0.98 0.58
CA THR A 16 -8.72 0.33 0.92
C THR A 16 -9.88 0.90 0.08
N LEU A 17 -9.90 2.21 -0.17
CA LEU A 17 -10.87 2.82 -1.08
C LEU A 17 -10.69 2.28 -2.50
N ILE A 18 -9.46 2.17 -2.98
CA ILE A 18 -9.15 1.57 -4.28
C ILE A 18 -9.70 0.13 -4.33
N ALA A 19 -9.29 -0.74 -3.41
CA ALA A 19 -9.70 -2.14 -3.39
C ALA A 19 -11.23 -2.32 -3.34
N ASN A 20 -11.90 -1.59 -2.44
CA ASN A 20 -13.36 -1.67 -2.31
C ASN A 20 -14.08 -1.15 -3.57
N SER A 21 -13.54 -0.14 -4.24
CA SER A 21 -14.10 0.36 -5.49
C SER A 21 -13.93 -0.65 -6.63
N LEU A 22 -12.74 -1.23 -6.77
CA LEU A 22 -12.47 -2.27 -7.78
C LEU A 22 -13.34 -3.52 -7.57
N GLN A 23 -13.66 -3.86 -6.31
CA GLN A 23 -14.58 -4.97 -5.99
C GLN A 23 -16.01 -4.73 -6.50
N THR A 24 -16.38 -3.50 -6.84
CA THR A 24 -17.71 -3.22 -7.41
C THR A 24 -17.82 -3.58 -8.88
N ALA A 25 -16.70 -3.84 -9.57
CA ALA A 25 -16.70 -4.27 -10.96
C ALA A 25 -17.31 -5.67 -11.11
N PRO A 26 -18.19 -5.89 -12.08
CA PRO A 26 -18.75 -7.21 -12.36
C PRO A 26 -17.64 -8.24 -12.62
N GLY A 27 -17.71 -9.40 -11.97
CA GLY A 27 -16.74 -10.46 -12.12
C GLY A 27 -15.37 -10.22 -11.48
N ALA A 28 -15.21 -9.15 -10.71
CA ALA A 28 -13.95 -8.89 -9.99
C ALA A 28 -13.85 -9.69 -8.68
N LEU A 29 -12.73 -10.36 -8.50
CA LEU A 29 -12.25 -10.90 -7.23
C LEU A 29 -11.13 -9.99 -6.72
N VAL A 30 -11.36 -9.28 -5.63
CA VAL A 30 -10.33 -8.43 -5.01
C VAL A 30 -9.87 -9.06 -3.70
N LEU A 31 -8.63 -9.53 -3.68
CA LEU A 31 -7.97 -10.09 -2.51
C LEU A 31 -7.26 -8.94 -1.77
N SER A 32 -7.79 -8.58 -0.61
CA SER A 32 -7.24 -7.45 0.18
C SER A 32 -6.35 -7.97 1.30
N GLU A 33 -5.05 -7.73 1.19
CA GLU A 33 -4.02 -8.07 2.17
C GLU A 33 -4.02 -9.57 2.58
N PRO A 34 -4.07 -10.51 1.62
CA PRO A 34 -4.17 -11.93 1.92
C PRO A 34 -2.85 -12.43 2.54
N GLU A 35 -2.88 -12.83 3.80
CA GLU A 35 -1.70 -13.28 4.56
C GLU A 35 -1.02 -14.47 3.90
N ILE A 36 -1.79 -15.42 3.39
CA ILE A 36 -1.24 -16.61 2.72
C ILE A 36 -0.41 -16.23 1.48
N LEU A 37 -0.87 -15.26 0.68
CA LEU A 37 -0.12 -14.81 -0.48
C LEU A 37 1.14 -14.04 -0.08
N ALA A 38 1.08 -13.26 1.01
CA ALA A 38 2.24 -12.56 1.54
C ALA A 38 3.32 -13.55 2.00
N GLU A 39 2.95 -14.61 2.72
CA GLU A 39 3.87 -15.67 3.13
C GLU A 39 4.46 -16.41 1.92
N VAL A 40 3.64 -16.74 0.91
CA VAL A 40 4.13 -17.42 -0.30
C VAL A 40 5.08 -16.50 -1.07
N LEU A 41 4.75 -15.22 -1.25
CA LEU A 41 5.64 -14.26 -1.93
C LEU A 41 6.97 -14.11 -1.21
N ALA A 42 6.95 -14.05 0.13
CA ALA A 42 8.16 -13.88 0.92
C ALA A 42 9.06 -15.13 0.97
N ARG A 43 8.49 -16.33 1.02
CA ARG A 43 9.22 -17.57 1.31
C ARG A 43 9.34 -18.55 0.13
N ALA A 44 8.34 -18.60 -0.75
CA ALA A 44 8.25 -19.54 -1.85
C ALA A 44 7.62 -18.91 -3.10
N PRO A 45 8.19 -17.81 -3.63
CA PRO A 45 7.57 -17.03 -4.71
C PRO A 45 7.30 -17.82 -5.98
N SER A 46 8.01 -18.92 -6.21
CA SER A 46 7.75 -19.84 -7.34
C SER A 46 6.37 -20.51 -7.29
N LEU A 47 5.75 -20.63 -6.11
CA LEU A 47 4.43 -21.23 -5.93
C LEU A 47 3.28 -20.24 -6.14
N LEU A 48 3.57 -18.95 -6.31
CA LEU A 48 2.51 -17.93 -6.43
C LEU A 48 1.56 -18.21 -7.59
N ARG A 49 2.08 -18.69 -8.71
CA ARG A 49 1.27 -18.97 -9.90
C ARG A 49 0.23 -20.04 -9.59
N ASP A 50 0.65 -21.14 -8.96
CA ASP A 50 -0.24 -22.25 -8.58
C ASP A 50 -1.29 -21.78 -7.56
N VAL A 51 -0.87 -20.94 -6.59
CA VAL A 51 -1.78 -20.40 -5.58
C VAL A 51 -2.80 -19.44 -6.21
N PHE A 52 -2.40 -18.61 -7.18
CA PHE A 52 -3.34 -17.77 -7.92
C PHE A 52 -4.33 -18.60 -8.76
N GLU A 53 -3.89 -19.71 -9.36
CA GLU A 53 -4.80 -20.63 -10.05
C GLU A 53 -5.88 -21.18 -9.12
N VAL A 54 -5.50 -21.56 -7.89
CA VAL A 54 -6.46 -22.04 -6.87
C VAL A 54 -7.45 -20.94 -6.49
N PHE A 55 -6.98 -19.73 -6.16
CA PHE A 55 -7.87 -18.60 -5.83
C PHE A 55 -8.76 -18.19 -6.99
N GLY A 56 -8.23 -18.25 -8.21
CA GLY A 56 -8.93 -17.88 -9.43
C GLY A 56 -9.79 -18.99 -10.04
N SER A 57 -9.87 -20.18 -9.45
CA SER A 57 -10.63 -21.32 -9.95
C SER A 57 -12.15 -21.17 -9.74
N SER A 58 -12.70 -20.02 -10.10
CA SER A 58 -14.12 -19.69 -9.94
C SER A 58 -14.75 -19.43 -11.30
N ASN A 59 -15.91 -20.02 -11.53
CA ASN A 59 -16.71 -19.77 -12.74
C ASN A 59 -17.42 -18.39 -12.72
N TYR A 60 -17.35 -17.68 -11.61
CA TYR A 60 -18.03 -16.38 -11.40
C TYR A 60 -17.09 -15.19 -11.59
N HIS A 61 -15.78 -15.40 -11.44
CA HIS A 61 -14.81 -14.32 -11.52
C HIS A 61 -14.06 -14.38 -12.85
N THR A 62 -13.90 -13.21 -13.46
CA THR A 62 -13.16 -13.02 -14.72
C THR A 62 -11.92 -12.17 -14.54
N HIS A 63 -11.81 -11.51 -13.41
CA HIS A 63 -10.68 -10.63 -13.05
C HIS A 63 -10.26 -10.89 -11.61
N MET A 64 -8.97 -10.88 -11.35
CA MET A 64 -8.42 -10.99 -10.00
C MET A 64 -7.47 -9.84 -9.74
N VAL A 65 -7.72 -9.07 -8.68
CA VAL A 65 -6.85 -7.99 -8.23
C VAL A 65 -6.34 -8.33 -6.83
N VAL A 66 -5.05 -8.14 -6.61
CA VAL A 66 -4.45 -8.34 -5.28
C VAL A 66 -3.95 -7.01 -4.73
N LYS A 67 -4.54 -6.57 -3.64
CA LYS A 67 -4.03 -5.47 -2.83
C LYS A 67 -3.14 -6.05 -1.75
N TRP A 68 -1.85 -5.76 -1.83
CA TRP A 68 -0.84 -6.26 -0.90
C TRP A 68 -0.79 -5.44 0.39
N GLN A 69 -0.29 -6.04 1.47
CA GLN A 69 0.07 -5.31 2.68
C GLN A 69 1.21 -4.32 2.37
N SER A 70 1.23 -3.18 3.02
CA SER A 70 2.26 -2.14 2.77
C SER A 70 3.69 -2.66 2.94
N ALA A 71 3.92 -3.57 3.89
CA ALA A 71 5.23 -4.19 4.09
C ALA A 71 5.71 -5.04 2.90
N MET A 72 4.80 -5.53 2.07
CA MET A 72 5.13 -6.39 0.94
C MET A 72 5.72 -5.63 -0.25
N ILE A 73 5.76 -4.30 -0.22
CA ILE A 73 6.34 -3.50 -1.30
C ILE A 73 7.83 -3.82 -1.53
N VAL A 74 8.56 -4.26 -0.52
CA VAL A 74 9.96 -4.72 -0.64
C VAL A 74 10.12 -5.97 -1.51
N HIS A 75 9.02 -6.66 -1.80
CA HIS A 75 8.97 -7.81 -2.71
C HIS A 75 8.33 -7.47 -4.08
N ALA A 76 7.92 -6.21 -4.29
CA ALA A 76 7.18 -5.82 -5.50
C ALA A 76 8.00 -6.02 -6.79
N GLN A 77 9.31 -5.75 -6.75
CA GLN A 77 10.20 -6.00 -7.88
C GLN A 77 10.20 -7.49 -8.25
N ARG A 78 10.27 -8.38 -7.26
CA ARG A 78 10.20 -9.83 -7.49
C ARG A 78 8.86 -10.27 -8.06
N LEU A 79 7.78 -9.63 -7.62
CA LEU A 79 6.45 -9.90 -8.16
C LEU A 79 6.33 -9.45 -9.63
N ALA A 80 6.89 -8.28 -9.97
CA ALA A 80 6.95 -7.78 -11.34
C ALA A 80 7.73 -8.74 -12.28
N GLU A 81 8.83 -9.32 -11.81
CA GLU A 81 9.60 -10.33 -12.57
C GLU A 81 8.79 -11.61 -12.81
N LEU A 82 7.99 -12.06 -11.84
CA LEU A 82 7.16 -13.27 -11.94
C LEU A 82 5.92 -13.06 -12.82
N PHE A 83 5.39 -11.84 -12.85
CA PHE A 83 4.17 -11.45 -13.57
C PHE A 83 4.38 -10.18 -14.40
N PRO A 84 5.25 -10.21 -15.41
CA PRO A 84 5.67 -9.01 -16.14
C PRO A 84 4.54 -8.35 -16.95
N ALA A 85 3.47 -9.09 -17.25
CA ALA A 85 2.30 -8.55 -17.94
C ALA A 85 1.24 -7.97 -17.01
N THR A 86 1.39 -8.15 -15.68
CA THR A 86 0.39 -7.69 -14.71
C THR A 86 0.74 -6.27 -14.25
N PRO A 87 -0.15 -5.29 -14.48
CA PRO A 87 0.10 -3.92 -14.07
C PRO A 87 0.24 -3.75 -12.54
N LEU A 88 1.18 -2.91 -12.12
CA LEU A 88 1.37 -2.49 -10.74
C LEU A 88 0.90 -1.06 -10.53
N VAL A 89 0.15 -0.85 -9.47
CA VAL A 89 -0.24 0.47 -8.96
C VAL A 89 0.31 0.65 -7.56
N VAL A 90 0.93 1.80 -7.29
CA VAL A 90 1.43 2.19 -5.97
C VAL A 90 0.69 3.41 -5.47
N ALA A 91 -0.16 3.24 -4.46
CA ALA A 91 -0.82 4.36 -3.81
C ALA A 91 0.10 5.00 -2.76
N TYR A 92 0.33 6.30 -2.86
CA TYR A 92 1.16 7.05 -1.93
C TYR A 92 0.44 8.30 -1.39
N ARG A 93 1.00 8.91 -0.36
CA ARG A 93 0.44 10.08 0.30
C ARG A 93 1.55 10.91 0.94
N ASP A 94 1.25 12.17 1.29
CA ASP A 94 2.13 13.02 2.10
C ASP A 94 2.65 12.25 3.34
N PRO A 95 3.97 12.14 3.51
CA PRO A 95 4.56 11.32 4.58
C PRO A 95 4.23 11.82 5.99
N ALA A 96 4.02 13.11 6.18
CA ALA A 96 3.61 13.62 7.48
C ALA A 96 2.16 13.22 7.82
N ASP A 97 1.28 13.11 6.82
CA ASP A 97 -0.07 12.58 7.01
C ASP A 97 -0.06 11.08 7.34
N ILE A 98 0.86 10.32 6.71
CA ILE A 98 1.05 8.89 7.01
C ILE A 98 1.54 8.72 8.45
N LEU A 99 2.60 9.45 8.85
CA LEU A 99 3.14 9.43 10.21
C LEU A 99 2.09 9.82 11.24
N ALA A 100 1.39 10.94 11.01
CA ALA A 100 0.31 11.41 11.87
C ALA A 100 -0.80 10.35 12.04
N ALA A 101 -1.17 9.67 10.95
CA ALA A 101 -2.20 8.63 11.00
C ALA A 101 -1.75 7.37 11.75
N HIS A 102 -0.46 7.04 11.73
CA HIS A 102 0.10 5.93 12.49
C HIS A 102 0.26 6.26 13.96
N LEU A 103 0.88 7.40 14.27
CA LEU A 103 1.19 7.80 15.64
C LEU A 103 -0.04 8.22 16.45
N PHE A 104 -1.16 8.46 15.79
CA PHE A 104 -2.45 8.67 16.43
C PHE A 104 -3.03 7.39 17.07
N GLU A 105 -2.46 6.22 16.78
CA GLU A 105 -2.84 4.93 17.34
C GLU A 105 -1.98 4.64 18.60
N ASP A 106 -2.57 4.07 19.64
CA ASP A 106 -1.86 3.72 20.89
C ASP A 106 -0.67 2.78 20.67
N LYS A 107 -0.77 1.91 19.66
CA LYS A 107 0.26 0.95 19.26
C LYS A 107 0.48 1.03 17.75
N PRO A 108 1.27 2.01 17.27
CA PRO A 108 1.44 2.19 15.84
C PRO A 108 2.15 0.98 15.20
N PRO A 109 1.53 0.34 14.19
CA PRO A 109 2.13 -0.84 13.53
C PRO A 109 3.51 -0.58 12.93
N CYS A 110 3.77 0.66 12.49
CA CYS A 110 5.06 1.08 11.96
C CYS A 110 6.19 1.06 13.00
N ALA A 111 5.86 1.15 14.29
CA ALA A 111 6.83 1.11 15.39
C ALA A 111 7.20 -0.31 15.84
N ALA A 112 6.64 -1.34 15.21
CA ALA A 112 6.94 -2.72 15.55
C ALA A 112 8.45 -2.98 15.52
N ALA A 113 8.95 -3.68 16.52
CA ALA A 113 10.35 -4.07 16.56
C ALA A 113 10.68 -4.99 15.38
N TYR A 114 11.91 -4.87 14.91
CA TYR A 114 12.47 -5.75 13.91
C TYR A 114 12.35 -7.22 14.33
N ARG A 115 12.00 -8.07 13.37
CA ARG A 115 12.00 -9.53 13.53
C ARG A 115 12.88 -10.16 12.46
N PRO A 116 13.64 -11.22 12.77
CA PRO A 116 14.40 -11.95 11.76
C PRO A 116 13.50 -12.38 10.59
N GLY A 117 13.92 -12.09 9.35
CA GLY A 117 13.15 -12.37 8.15
C GLY A 117 12.09 -11.29 7.77
N ASP A 118 11.93 -10.23 8.57
CA ASP A 118 11.17 -9.04 8.18
C ASP A 118 12.00 -8.18 7.22
N LYS A 119 11.84 -8.39 5.92
CA LYS A 119 12.59 -7.67 4.88
C LYS A 119 12.41 -6.16 4.94
N LEU A 120 11.22 -5.68 5.30
CA LEU A 120 11.02 -4.24 5.50
C LEU A 120 11.74 -3.75 6.75
N GLY A 121 11.77 -4.53 7.84
CA GLY A 121 12.55 -4.22 9.03
C GLY A 121 14.04 -4.20 8.75
N GLU A 122 14.56 -5.17 7.99
CA GLU A 122 15.95 -5.20 7.54
C GLU A 122 16.31 -3.94 6.74
N ALA A 123 15.48 -3.57 5.77
CA ALA A 123 15.65 -2.35 5.00
C ALA A 123 15.56 -1.10 5.88
N ALA A 124 14.58 -1.02 6.77
CA ALA A 124 14.39 0.11 7.68
C ALA A 124 15.60 0.31 8.62
N ALA A 125 16.24 -0.77 9.06
CA ALA A 125 17.44 -0.68 9.93
C ALA A 125 18.62 0.07 9.28
N THR A 126 18.65 0.18 7.96
CA THR A 126 19.67 0.96 7.23
C THR A 126 19.37 2.47 7.18
N HIS A 127 18.17 2.88 7.57
CA HIS A 127 17.76 4.28 7.60
C HIS A 127 17.94 4.92 8.98
N PRO A 128 18.09 6.25 9.05
CA PRO A 128 18.08 6.98 10.32
C PRO A 128 16.84 6.64 11.14
N GLY A 129 17.03 6.31 12.41
CA GLY A 129 15.94 5.93 13.32
C GLY A 129 15.55 4.45 13.29
N GLY A 130 16.10 3.64 12.37
CA GLY A 130 15.68 2.23 12.19
C GLY A 130 15.98 1.34 13.41
N SER A 131 17.08 1.60 14.12
CA SER A 131 17.47 0.92 15.36
C SER A 131 17.19 1.75 16.62
N ASP A 132 16.44 2.85 16.52
CA ASP A 132 16.15 3.74 17.62
C ASP A 132 15.14 3.11 18.60
N GLU A 133 15.22 3.45 19.87
CA GLU A 133 14.19 3.07 20.86
C GLU A 133 12.91 3.88 20.68
N ASP A 134 12.99 5.07 20.08
CA ASP A 134 11.85 5.92 19.80
C ASP A 134 10.93 5.35 18.71
N ALA A 135 9.67 5.14 19.05
CA ALA A 135 8.66 4.57 18.17
C ALA A 135 8.40 5.43 16.91
N GLY A 136 8.43 6.75 17.06
CA GLY A 136 8.22 7.70 15.96
C GLY A 136 9.36 7.61 14.95
N ARG A 137 10.61 7.57 15.42
CA ARG A 137 11.79 7.45 14.56
C ARG A 137 11.82 6.11 13.82
N ARG A 138 11.44 5.00 14.49
CA ARG A 138 11.29 3.70 13.79
C ARG A 138 10.22 3.78 12.69
N CYS A 139 9.12 4.48 12.93
CA CYS A 139 8.10 4.70 11.91
C CYS A 139 8.65 5.49 10.71
N VAL A 140 9.46 6.52 10.96
CA VAL A 140 10.13 7.28 9.88
C VAL A 140 11.04 6.39 9.04
N ALA A 141 11.88 5.57 9.68
CA ALA A 141 12.78 4.64 9.00
C ALA A 141 12.02 3.61 8.15
N ARG A 142 10.95 3.02 8.68
CA ARG A 142 10.10 2.08 7.91
C ARG A 142 9.41 2.78 6.74
N LEU A 143 8.94 3.99 6.91
CA LEU A 143 8.32 4.75 5.83
C LEU A 143 9.35 5.11 4.76
N ALA A 144 10.57 5.52 5.13
CA ALA A 144 11.65 5.79 4.19
C ALA A 144 11.99 4.53 3.37
N ALA A 145 12.16 3.37 4.01
CA ALA A 145 12.41 2.10 3.34
C ALA A 145 11.27 1.70 2.39
N THR A 146 10.02 1.94 2.80
CA THR A 146 8.85 1.69 1.96
C THR A 146 8.84 2.58 0.72
N MET A 147 9.20 3.87 0.88
CA MET A 147 9.29 4.83 -0.22
C MET A 147 10.43 4.48 -1.18
N ASP A 148 11.59 4.07 -0.68
CA ASP A 148 12.72 3.65 -1.51
C ASP A 148 12.37 2.39 -2.31
N ALA A 149 11.70 1.40 -1.71
CA ALA A 149 11.22 0.23 -2.41
C ALA A 149 10.21 0.58 -3.51
N ALA A 150 9.31 1.56 -3.26
CA ALA A 150 8.39 2.07 -4.27
C ALA A 150 9.13 2.76 -5.43
N LEU A 151 10.10 3.61 -5.12
CA LEU A 151 10.89 4.35 -6.11
C LEU A 151 11.74 3.45 -7.01
N ALA A 152 12.11 2.26 -6.55
CA ALA A 152 12.83 1.27 -7.33
C ALA A 152 11.97 0.58 -8.41
N LEU A 153 10.65 0.73 -8.39
CA LEU A 153 9.74 0.16 -9.39
C LEU A 153 9.70 1.05 -10.63
N GLU A 154 10.23 0.58 -11.75
CA GLU A 154 10.32 1.38 -12.99
C GLU A 154 8.97 1.48 -13.71
N ASP A 155 8.22 0.39 -13.81
CA ASP A 155 6.98 0.28 -14.60
C ASP A 155 5.69 0.39 -13.78
N ALA A 156 5.78 0.85 -12.53
CA ALA A 156 4.61 1.04 -11.69
C ALA A 156 3.89 2.36 -12.00
N THR A 157 2.56 2.34 -11.86
CA THR A 157 1.75 3.56 -11.87
C THR A 157 1.62 4.10 -10.46
N PHE A 158 2.03 5.34 -10.26
CA PHE A 158 1.97 5.99 -8.95
C PHE A 158 0.70 6.84 -8.83
N VAL A 159 -0.03 6.67 -7.73
CA VAL A 159 -1.29 7.38 -7.48
C VAL A 159 -1.21 8.10 -6.15
N ASP A 160 -1.21 9.44 -6.21
CA ASP A 160 -1.29 10.27 -5.01
C ASP A 160 -2.68 10.17 -4.38
N TYR A 161 -2.73 10.07 -3.06
CA TYR A 161 -3.97 10.05 -2.28
C TYR A 161 -4.87 11.27 -2.59
N SER A 162 -4.27 12.43 -2.88
CA SER A 162 -5.02 13.65 -3.23
C SER A 162 -5.84 13.53 -4.51
N ASN A 163 -5.48 12.58 -5.40
CA ASN A 163 -6.20 12.31 -6.64
C ASN A 163 -7.33 11.28 -6.45
N LEU A 164 -7.48 10.71 -5.25
CA LEU A 164 -8.59 9.80 -4.97
C LEU A 164 -9.85 10.58 -4.54
N PRO A 165 -11.03 10.14 -4.96
CA PRO A 165 -11.33 8.91 -5.70
C PRO A 165 -11.20 9.02 -7.23
N GLY A 166 -10.86 10.18 -7.80
CA GLY A 166 -10.89 10.44 -9.25
C GLY A 166 -10.02 9.49 -10.10
N ALA A 167 -8.89 9.01 -9.55
CA ALA A 167 -7.99 8.10 -10.27
C ALA A 167 -8.47 6.64 -10.34
N ILE A 168 -9.58 6.28 -9.69
CA ILE A 168 -9.99 4.86 -9.57
C ILE A 168 -10.44 4.29 -10.92
N ASP A 169 -11.11 5.08 -11.76
CA ASP A 169 -11.54 4.63 -13.09
C ASP A 169 -10.33 4.32 -13.99
N ASP A 170 -9.28 5.13 -13.91
CA ASP A 170 -8.02 4.89 -14.65
C ASP A 170 -7.30 3.63 -14.15
N ILE A 171 -7.32 3.38 -12.84
CA ILE A 171 -6.77 2.14 -12.26
C ILE A 171 -7.57 0.92 -12.76
N ALA A 172 -8.91 1.01 -12.75
CA ALA A 172 -9.77 -0.07 -13.24
C ALA A 172 -9.51 -0.36 -14.72
N ALA A 173 -9.44 0.68 -15.55
CA ALA A 173 -9.14 0.55 -16.98
C ALA A 173 -7.77 -0.11 -17.21
N ARG A 174 -6.75 0.28 -16.45
CA ARG A 174 -5.40 -0.31 -16.53
C ARG A 174 -5.38 -1.79 -16.17
N PHE A 175 -6.25 -2.22 -15.25
CA PHE A 175 -6.41 -3.63 -14.86
C PHE A 175 -7.37 -4.40 -15.78
N GLY A 176 -7.87 -3.76 -16.84
CA GLY A 176 -8.84 -4.36 -17.76
C GLY A 176 -10.20 -4.66 -17.12
N LEU A 177 -10.51 -4.02 -15.98
CA LEU A 177 -11.79 -4.19 -15.30
C LEU A 177 -12.91 -3.44 -16.04
N PRO A 178 -14.13 -3.96 -16.02
CA PRO A 178 -15.30 -3.19 -16.44
C PRO A 178 -15.56 -2.02 -15.49
N THR A 179 -16.55 -1.20 -15.82
CA THR A 179 -16.93 -0.01 -15.03
C THR A 179 -17.09 -0.32 -13.55
N VAL A 180 -16.43 0.47 -12.71
CA VAL A 180 -16.52 0.41 -11.24
C VAL A 180 -17.56 1.42 -10.72
N ASN A 181 -18.12 1.17 -9.56
CA ASN A 181 -19.05 2.09 -8.91
C ASN A 181 -18.40 2.74 -7.69
N VAL A 182 -17.61 3.78 -7.94
CA VAL A 182 -16.87 4.50 -6.89
C VAL A 182 -17.84 5.18 -5.90
N SER A 183 -18.98 5.71 -6.36
CA SER A 183 -19.94 6.40 -5.51
C SER A 183 -20.58 5.50 -4.45
N ARG A 184 -20.64 4.19 -4.69
CA ARG A 184 -21.13 3.20 -3.72
C ARG A 184 -20.19 3.06 -2.50
N VAL A 185 -18.93 3.39 -2.67
CA VAL A 185 -17.87 3.17 -1.67
C VAL A 185 -17.37 4.49 -1.10
N ALA A 186 -17.28 5.53 -1.92
CA ALA A 186 -16.86 6.86 -1.49
C ALA A 186 -17.84 7.42 -0.45
N GLY A 187 -17.32 7.86 0.68
CA GLY A 187 -18.13 8.36 1.78
C GLY A 187 -18.53 7.32 2.84
N VAL A 188 -18.22 6.04 2.62
CA VAL A 188 -18.43 4.97 3.61
C VAL A 188 -17.11 4.71 4.35
N ASP A 189 -17.16 4.65 5.68
CA ASP A 189 -16.02 4.20 6.48
C ASP A 189 -15.84 2.69 6.29
N ALA A 190 -14.70 2.31 5.70
CA ALA A 190 -14.42 0.92 5.35
C ALA A 190 -14.27 -0.01 6.56
N LYS A 191 -14.03 0.53 7.78
CA LYS A 191 -13.86 -0.24 9.01
C LYS A 191 -15.12 -0.22 9.86
N ALA A 192 -15.79 0.94 9.97
CA ALA A 192 -16.94 1.13 10.85
C ALA A 192 -18.29 0.98 10.14
N GLY A 193 -18.34 0.95 8.80
CA GLY A 193 -19.57 0.76 8.03
C GLY A 193 -20.54 1.94 8.06
N GLY A 194 -20.11 3.11 8.56
CA GLY A 194 -20.89 4.34 8.60
C GLY A 194 -20.38 5.42 7.66
N ALA A 195 -20.88 6.64 7.77
CA ALA A 195 -20.38 7.77 7.02
C ALA A 195 -18.91 8.06 7.34
N TYR A 196 -18.08 8.16 6.31
CA TYR A 196 -16.66 8.47 6.48
C TYR A 196 -16.51 9.91 7.00
N LYS A 197 -15.83 10.05 8.13
CA LYS A 197 -15.41 11.33 8.68
C LYS A 197 -13.88 11.43 8.62
N SER A 198 -13.38 12.38 7.85
CA SER A 198 -11.94 12.61 7.79
C SER A 198 -11.44 13.18 9.11
N LEU A 199 -10.51 12.50 9.74
CA LEU A 199 -9.75 12.98 10.90
C LEU A 199 -8.35 13.46 10.49
N ALA A 200 -8.09 13.68 9.21
CA ALA A 200 -6.75 13.99 8.71
C ALA A 200 -6.16 15.25 9.34
N ALA A 201 -6.93 16.34 9.40
CA ALA A 201 -6.48 17.60 10.01
C ALA A 201 -6.18 17.44 11.51
N THR A 202 -7.05 16.74 12.26
CA THR A 202 -6.84 16.48 13.69
C THR A 202 -5.58 15.64 13.92
N LYS A 203 -5.39 14.59 13.14
CA LYS A 203 -4.19 13.73 13.21
C LYS A 203 -2.93 14.51 12.86
N ARG A 204 -2.98 15.31 11.81
CA ARG A 204 -1.84 16.14 11.39
C ARG A 204 -1.44 17.15 12.47
N ALA A 205 -2.41 17.79 13.11
CA ALA A 205 -2.17 18.72 14.22
C ALA A 205 -1.58 18.04 15.47
N ALA A 206 -1.79 16.74 15.63
CA ALA A 206 -1.23 15.95 16.74
C ALA A 206 0.17 15.36 16.44
N LEU A 207 0.71 15.54 15.22
CA LEU A 207 2.07 15.10 14.91
C LEU A 207 3.08 15.97 15.67
N PRO A 208 3.99 15.39 16.50
CA PRO A 208 4.99 16.13 17.22
C PRO A 208 5.89 16.96 16.28
N GLU A 209 6.05 18.22 16.57
CA GLU A 209 6.77 19.18 15.71
C GLU A 209 8.26 18.85 15.58
N ASP A 210 8.87 18.46 16.70
CA ASP A 210 10.26 18.01 16.78
C ASP A 210 10.52 16.73 15.99
N LEU A 211 9.60 15.75 16.05
CA LEU A 211 9.68 14.55 15.25
C LEU A 211 9.57 14.88 13.76
N TRP A 212 8.63 15.75 13.36
CA TRP A 212 8.51 16.11 11.96
C TRP A 212 9.72 16.92 11.46
N ALA A 213 10.23 17.84 12.24
CA ALA A 213 11.44 18.60 11.91
C ALA A 213 12.64 17.65 11.65
N TRP A 214 12.75 16.60 12.46
CA TRP A 214 13.78 15.57 12.27
C TRP A 214 13.47 14.66 11.06
N ALA A 215 12.21 14.29 10.83
CA ALA A 215 11.79 13.34 9.77
C ALA A 215 11.80 13.97 8.37
N ALA A 216 11.47 15.24 8.25
CA ALA A 216 11.26 15.92 6.97
C ALA A 216 12.48 15.82 6.01
N PRO A 217 13.73 16.02 6.44
CA PRO A 217 14.90 15.86 5.57
C PRO A 217 15.03 14.43 4.99
N HIS A 218 14.50 13.43 5.67
CA HIS A 218 14.57 12.03 5.22
C HIS A 218 13.40 11.65 4.31
N LEU A 219 12.21 12.22 4.52
CA LEU A 219 10.99 11.79 3.83
C LEU A 219 10.58 12.71 2.67
N SER A 220 10.76 14.03 2.82
CA SER A 220 10.29 14.98 1.80
C SER A 220 10.96 14.80 0.44
N PRO A 221 12.29 14.56 0.32
CA PRO A 221 12.91 14.32 -0.99
C PRO A 221 12.35 13.07 -1.70
N ARG A 222 12.03 12.01 -0.93
CA ARG A 222 11.43 10.78 -1.45
C ARG A 222 10.02 11.03 -1.94
N TYR A 223 9.23 11.79 -1.18
CA TYR A 223 7.88 12.16 -1.60
C TYR A 223 7.87 12.98 -2.88
N GLU A 224 8.75 13.96 -2.98
CA GLU A 224 8.91 14.73 -4.21
C GLU A 224 9.38 13.87 -5.39
N ALA A 225 10.20 12.84 -5.14
CA ALA A 225 10.57 11.88 -6.18
C ALA A 225 9.37 11.04 -6.64
N LEU A 226 8.52 10.57 -5.73
CA LEU A 226 7.28 9.85 -6.07
C LEU A 226 6.31 10.72 -6.88
N ARG A 227 6.19 12.01 -6.56
CA ARG A 227 5.33 12.95 -7.30
C ARG A 227 5.76 13.23 -8.74
N ARG A 228 7.01 12.95 -9.06
CA ARG A 228 7.56 13.11 -10.43
C ARG A 228 7.43 11.85 -11.30
N ARG A 229 6.96 10.76 -10.72
CA ARG A 229 6.67 9.50 -11.44
C ARG A 229 5.28 9.53 -12.05
#